data_d43e2a58ffb821a41884b427b688001e
#
_entry.id   d43e2a58ffb821a41884b427b688001e
#
_cell.length_a   1.000
_cell.length_b   1.000
_cell.length_c   1.000
_cell.angle_alpha   90.00
_cell.angle_beta   90.00
_cell.angle_gamma   90.00
#
_symmetry.space_group_name_H-M   'P 1'
#
loop_
_entity.id
_entity.type
_entity.pdbx_description
1 polymer ?
#
loop_
_entity_poly.entity_id
_entity_poly.type
_entity_poly.pdbx_seq_one_letter_code
_entity_poly.pdbx_strand_id
1 'polypeptide(L)'
;FLTVIVALSFGISNQAYGFFIDYNAQWMANQGLKNAREQEKRNRERYEEMYGKDEYNNLMSKKTSSNKKNTSSSASAKTVTSTKKAKITFKPDGNTKGLDDLVLQYPSNKRAQVKPILKKLQDSFPQVARSVGIPTNDLSTGMAAVVAGAYMAYNNVSLNDSYMKPIANQFKEAMQSVSEFDKMSDSQKKYIYDQMVIIGMTLAVSQSENQQNPNAKTTDQLRQAGKKVLEGLLGVSASKVRITASGLSY
;
A
#
# COMPACT_ATOMS: atom_id res chain seq x y z
N PHE A 1 14.96 -24.25 6.24
CA PHE A 1 13.95 -23.58 5.40
C PHE A 1 13.89 -22.08 5.75
N LEU A 2 13.87 -21.74 7.03
CA LEU A 2 13.85 -20.37 7.55
C LEU A 2 15.05 -19.54 7.11
N THR A 3 16.27 -20.06 7.30
CA THR A 3 17.53 -19.39 6.95
C THR A 3 17.62 -19.01 5.46
N VAL A 4 16.92 -19.76 4.61
CA VAL A 4 16.87 -19.51 3.16
C VAL A 4 16.02 -18.30 2.82
N ILE A 5 14.90 -18.08 3.53
CA ILE A 5 14.02 -16.90 3.29
C ILE A 5 14.76 -15.62 3.64
N VAL A 6 15.44 -15.57 4.78
CA VAL A 6 16.27 -14.41 5.19
C VAL A 6 17.36 -14.15 4.16
N ALA A 7 18.11 -15.18 3.74
CA ALA A 7 19.15 -15.04 2.72
C ALA A 7 18.60 -14.58 1.36
N LEU A 8 17.35 -14.93 1.04
CA LEU A 8 16.68 -14.55 -0.21
C LEU A 8 16.09 -13.15 -0.17
N SER A 9 15.68 -12.66 1.00
CA SER A 9 15.28 -11.26 1.17
C SER A 9 16.39 -10.28 0.79
N PHE A 10 17.67 -10.72 0.91
CA PHE A 10 18.85 -9.94 0.53
C PHE A 10 19.30 -10.18 -0.91
N GLY A 11 18.81 -11.23 -1.54
CA GLY A 11 19.02 -11.48 -2.98
C GLY A 11 18.11 -10.67 -3.88
N ILE A 12 17.04 -10.06 -3.32
CA ILE A 12 16.31 -9.01 -4.02
C ILE A 12 17.26 -7.82 -4.09
N SER A 13 17.96 -7.68 -5.21
CA SER A 13 18.88 -6.58 -5.43
C SER A 13 18.14 -5.26 -5.19
N ASN A 14 18.88 -4.22 -4.80
CA ASN A 14 18.35 -2.86 -4.74
C ASN A 14 17.60 -2.45 -6.02
N GLN A 15 17.89 -3.13 -7.16
CA GLN A 15 17.22 -2.98 -8.44
C GLN A 15 15.80 -3.59 -8.45
N ALA A 16 15.50 -4.69 -7.74
CA ALA A 16 14.16 -5.29 -7.73
C ALA A 16 13.16 -4.42 -6.98
N TYR A 17 13.55 -3.87 -5.84
CA TYR A 17 12.74 -2.87 -5.14
C TYR A 17 12.66 -1.57 -5.95
N GLY A 18 13.76 -1.15 -6.60
CA GLY A 18 13.79 -0.01 -7.49
C GLY A 18 12.84 -0.17 -8.66
N PHE A 19 12.88 -1.31 -9.37
CA PHE A 19 12.02 -1.57 -10.52
C PHE A 19 10.53 -1.64 -10.13
N PHE A 20 10.19 -2.31 -9.02
CA PHE A 20 8.82 -2.33 -8.51
C PHE A 20 8.36 -0.94 -8.09
N ILE A 21 9.19 -0.19 -7.38
CA ILE A 21 8.91 1.17 -6.94
C ILE A 21 8.84 2.10 -8.16
N ASP A 22 9.81 2.05 -9.08
CA ASP A 22 9.82 2.91 -10.26
C ASP A 22 8.64 2.63 -11.20
N TYR A 23 8.30 1.36 -11.42
CA TYR A 23 7.18 1.00 -12.30
C TYR A 23 5.82 1.30 -11.64
N ASN A 24 5.64 0.94 -10.37
CA ASN A 24 4.35 1.12 -9.68
C ASN A 24 4.23 2.49 -9.02
N ALA A 25 5.31 3.09 -8.52
CA ALA A 25 5.30 4.45 -7.99
C ALA A 25 5.21 5.48 -9.10
N GLN A 26 5.88 5.28 -10.23
CA GLN A 26 5.72 6.14 -11.40
C GLN A 26 4.31 6.01 -11.97
N TRP A 27 3.74 4.80 -11.98
CA TRP A 27 2.36 4.57 -12.39
C TRP A 27 1.35 5.14 -11.36
N MET A 28 1.52 4.91 -10.05
CA MET A 28 0.66 5.46 -8.99
C MET A 28 0.90 6.94 -8.74
N ALA A 29 2.14 7.43 -8.79
CA ALA A 29 2.45 8.86 -8.65
C ALA A 29 1.98 9.65 -9.88
N ASN A 30 2.10 9.10 -11.08
CA ASN A 30 1.60 9.77 -12.29
C ASN A 30 0.07 9.71 -12.39
N GLN A 31 -0.60 8.70 -11.83
CA GLN A 31 -2.03 8.48 -11.99
C GLN A 31 -2.86 8.75 -10.72
N GLY A 32 -2.39 8.34 -9.55
CA GLY A 32 -3.17 8.39 -8.31
C GLY A 32 -2.95 9.67 -7.48
N LEU A 33 -1.71 9.94 -7.10
CA LEU A 33 -1.37 11.08 -6.23
C LEU A 33 -1.42 12.42 -6.96
N LYS A 34 -1.07 12.44 -8.27
CA LYS A 34 -1.20 13.64 -9.07
C LYS A 34 -2.68 14.04 -9.21
N ASN A 35 -3.55 13.07 -9.48
CA ASN A 35 -4.99 13.30 -9.60
C ASN A 35 -5.64 13.64 -8.25
N ALA A 36 -5.21 13.02 -7.14
CA ALA A 36 -5.69 13.36 -5.79
C ALA A 36 -5.27 14.79 -5.41
N ARG A 37 -4.01 15.17 -5.64
CA ARG A 37 -3.51 16.55 -5.42
C ARG A 37 -4.17 17.56 -6.34
N GLU A 38 -4.38 17.21 -7.60
CA GLU A 38 -5.08 18.09 -8.54
C GLU A 38 -6.58 18.21 -8.22
N GLN A 39 -7.19 17.15 -7.70
CA GLN A 39 -8.58 17.17 -7.25
C GLN A 39 -8.73 17.97 -5.94
N GLU A 40 -7.79 17.84 -5.02
CA GLU A 40 -7.71 18.65 -3.81
C GLU A 40 -7.46 20.14 -4.18
N LYS A 41 -6.56 20.41 -5.12
CA LYS A 41 -6.31 21.74 -5.66
C LYS A 41 -7.56 22.32 -6.32
N ARG A 42 -8.26 21.56 -7.19
CA ARG A 42 -9.51 21.98 -7.83
C ARG A 42 -10.64 22.21 -6.82
N ASN A 43 -10.73 21.36 -5.78
CA ASN A 43 -11.71 21.54 -4.71
C ASN A 43 -11.38 22.77 -3.88
N ARG A 44 -10.11 23.00 -3.60
CA ARG A 44 -9.64 24.20 -2.92
C ARG A 44 -9.93 25.47 -3.73
N GLU A 45 -9.55 25.50 -5.01
CA GLU A 45 -9.80 26.63 -5.92
C GLU A 45 -11.31 26.92 -6.02
N ARG A 46 -12.15 25.89 -6.16
CA ARG A 46 -13.61 26.05 -6.18
C ARG A 46 -14.17 26.58 -4.86
N TYR A 47 -13.59 26.18 -3.73
CA TYR A 47 -14.00 26.65 -2.41
C TYR A 47 -13.56 28.09 -2.17
N GLU A 48 -12.33 28.44 -2.59
CA GLU A 48 -11.80 29.81 -2.54
C GLU A 48 -12.60 30.74 -3.46
N GLU A 49 -13.07 30.25 -4.60
CA GLU A 49 -13.90 30.99 -5.55
C GLU A 49 -15.33 31.24 -5.03
N MET A 50 -15.90 30.26 -4.30
CA MET A 50 -17.26 30.39 -3.74
C MET A 50 -17.31 31.17 -2.42
N TYR A 51 -16.31 31.11 -1.59
CA TYR A 51 -16.35 31.58 -0.20
C TYR A 51 -15.22 32.54 0.19
N GLY A 52 -14.23 32.76 -0.70
CA GLY A 52 -13.06 33.57 -0.43
C GLY A 52 -11.94 32.84 0.33
N LYS A 53 -10.69 33.29 0.12
CA LYS A 53 -9.49 32.66 0.70
C LYS A 53 -9.45 32.66 2.23
N ASP A 54 -10.00 33.70 2.85
CA ASP A 54 -9.98 33.86 4.32
C ASP A 54 -10.94 32.88 5.01
N GLU A 55 -12.07 32.55 4.39
CA GLU A 55 -13.03 31.58 4.91
C GLU A 55 -12.50 30.14 4.80
N TYR A 56 -11.79 29.80 3.72
CA TYR A 56 -11.11 28.53 3.58
C TYR A 56 -10.04 28.32 4.66
N ASN A 57 -9.19 29.32 4.92
CA ASN A 57 -8.16 29.25 5.95
C ASN A 57 -8.76 29.15 7.37
N ASN A 58 -9.89 29.79 7.61
CA ASN A 58 -10.62 29.73 8.87
C ASN A 58 -11.27 28.36 9.13
N LEU A 59 -11.79 27.71 8.08
CA LEU A 59 -12.32 26.35 8.14
C LEU A 59 -11.25 25.27 8.36
N MET A 60 -10.09 25.44 7.74
CA MET A 60 -8.96 24.52 7.91
C MET A 60 -8.31 24.64 9.28
N SER A 61 -8.20 25.85 9.85
CA SER A 61 -7.72 26.06 11.21
C SER A 61 -8.70 25.57 12.27
N LYS A 62 -10.02 25.60 12.01
CA LYS A 62 -11.05 25.01 12.90
C LYS A 62 -11.07 23.49 12.85
N LYS A 63 -10.72 22.84 11.73
CA LYS A 63 -10.65 21.38 11.60
C LYS A 63 -9.53 20.76 12.41
N THR A 64 -8.49 21.51 12.72
CA THR A 64 -7.39 21.11 13.61
C THR A 64 -7.73 21.26 15.10
N SER A 65 -8.80 21.96 15.48
CA SER A 65 -9.10 22.31 16.88
C SER A 65 -10.38 21.72 17.46
N SER A 66 -11.21 20.98 16.71
CA SER A 66 -12.47 20.48 17.25
C SER A 66 -12.74 19.01 16.97
N ASN A 67 -12.26 18.19 17.88
CA ASN A 67 -12.89 16.93 18.19
C ASN A 67 -13.81 17.16 19.40
N LYS A 68 -15.02 17.70 19.20
CA LYS A 68 -16.15 17.57 20.15
C LYS A 68 -17.48 18.12 19.60
N LYS A 69 -18.47 17.20 19.63
CA LYS A 69 -19.94 17.38 19.73
C LYS A 69 -20.78 17.86 18.54
N ASN A 70 -21.74 16.97 18.25
CA ASN A 70 -23.00 17.10 17.50
C ASN A 70 -23.79 18.40 17.72
N THR A 71 -24.40 18.93 16.66
CA THR A 71 -25.87 19.08 16.58
C THR A 71 -26.29 19.44 15.15
N SER A 72 -27.45 18.92 14.78
CA SER A 72 -28.16 19.01 13.51
C SER A 72 -28.58 20.43 13.11
N SER A 73 -28.47 20.76 11.83
CA SER A 73 -29.46 21.60 11.14
C SER A 73 -29.43 21.36 9.64
N SER A 74 -30.58 21.07 9.11
CA SER A 74 -30.90 20.80 7.71
C SER A 74 -30.68 22.04 6.83
N ALA A 75 -29.94 21.88 5.75
CA ALA A 75 -30.00 22.77 4.60
C ALA A 75 -29.84 21.96 3.32
N SER A 76 -30.72 22.22 2.39
CA SER A 76 -31.00 21.58 1.11
C SER A 76 -29.81 20.97 0.40
N ALA A 77 -29.85 19.67 0.19
CA ALA A 77 -28.94 18.91 -0.66
C ALA A 77 -29.14 19.31 -2.13
N LYS A 78 -28.20 20.08 -2.68
CA LYS A 78 -27.96 20.07 -4.12
C LYS A 78 -27.38 18.70 -4.48
N THR A 79 -28.02 18.02 -5.40
CA THR A 79 -27.69 16.71 -5.96
C THR A 79 -26.18 16.60 -6.24
N VAL A 80 -25.46 15.94 -5.36
CA VAL A 80 -24.08 15.49 -5.63
C VAL A 80 -24.21 14.35 -6.62
N THR A 81 -23.80 14.58 -7.85
CA THR A 81 -23.67 13.53 -8.87
C THR A 81 -22.79 12.44 -8.28
N SER A 82 -23.35 11.29 -8.01
CA SER A 82 -22.66 10.11 -7.49
C SER A 82 -21.55 9.75 -8.47
N THR A 83 -20.31 10.15 -8.20
CA THR A 83 -19.15 9.71 -8.97
C THR A 83 -19.04 8.20 -8.78
N LYS A 84 -19.23 7.44 -9.88
CA LYS A 84 -19.11 5.98 -9.88
C LYS A 84 -17.75 5.60 -9.30
N LYS A 85 -17.75 4.79 -8.24
CA LYS A 85 -16.53 4.29 -7.61
C LYS A 85 -15.83 3.33 -8.57
N ALA A 86 -14.53 3.51 -8.76
CA ALA A 86 -13.72 2.64 -9.61
C ALA A 86 -13.69 1.19 -9.08
N LYS A 87 -13.74 0.22 -9.99
CA LYS A 87 -13.62 -1.21 -9.67
C LYS A 87 -12.15 -1.56 -9.44
N ILE A 88 -11.77 -1.81 -8.20
CA ILE A 88 -10.42 -2.20 -7.80
C ILE A 88 -10.28 -3.71 -7.53
N THR A 89 -11.37 -4.44 -7.59
CA THR A 89 -11.38 -5.91 -7.50
C THR A 89 -11.13 -6.53 -8.88
N PHE A 90 -10.63 -7.76 -8.88
CA PHE A 90 -10.37 -8.52 -10.09
C PHE A 90 -10.77 -9.99 -9.92
N LYS A 91 -11.01 -10.67 -11.04
CA LYS A 91 -11.14 -12.12 -11.08
C LYS A 91 -9.75 -12.72 -11.23
N PRO A 92 -9.34 -13.66 -10.33
CA PRO A 92 -8.06 -14.33 -10.48
C PRO A 92 -8.06 -15.15 -11.78
N ASP A 93 -6.96 -15.04 -12.50
CA ASP A 93 -6.62 -15.90 -13.64
C ASP A 93 -5.40 -16.74 -13.29
N GLY A 94 -5.05 -17.72 -14.11
CA GLY A 94 -3.86 -18.56 -13.93
C GLY A 94 -2.53 -17.86 -14.23
N ASN A 95 -2.53 -16.55 -14.49
CA ASN A 95 -1.36 -15.79 -14.87
C ASN A 95 -0.38 -15.65 -13.69
N THR A 96 0.87 -16.02 -13.91
CA THR A 96 1.97 -15.96 -12.92
C THR A 96 2.95 -14.81 -13.19
N LYS A 97 2.64 -13.92 -14.15
CA LYS A 97 3.57 -12.89 -14.61
C LYS A 97 4.10 -12.00 -13.48
N GLY A 98 3.28 -11.63 -12.49
CA GLY A 98 3.72 -10.85 -11.34
C GLY A 98 4.80 -11.55 -10.52
N LEU A 99 4.64 -12.84 -10.26
CA LEU A 99 5.64 -13.68 -9.61
C LEU A 99 6.88 -13.85 -10.49
N ASP A 100 6.70 -14.17 -11.78
CA ASP A 100 7.81 -14.45 -12.69
C ASP A 100 8.71 -13.23 -12.87
N ASP A 101 8.14 -12.04 -13.02
CA ASP A 101 8.89 -10.78 -13.13
C ASP A 101 9.67 -10.46 -11.84
N LEU A 102 9.12 -10.76 -10.66
CA LEU A 102 9.88 -10.66 -9.41
C LEU A 102 11.04 -11.66 -9.33
N VAL A 103 10.83 -12.90 -9.80
CA VAL A 103 11.89 -13.92 -9.85
C VAL A 103 13.02 -13.48 -10.78
N LEU A 104 12.72 -12.82 -11.89
CA LEU A 104 13.74 -12.30 -12.82
C LEU A 104 14.67 -11.26 -12.20
N GLN A 105 14.26 -10.59 -11.12
CA GLN A 105 15.10 -9.64 -10.38
C GLN A 105 16.24 -10.31 -9.59
N TYR A 106 16.16 -11.62 -9.39
CA TYR A 106 17.21 -12.37 -8.72
C TYR A 106 18.29 -12.85 -9.70
N PRO A 107 19.54 -13.02 -9.25
CA PRO A 107 20.58 -13.63 -10.05
C PRO A 107 20.12 -14.97 -10.63
N SER A 108 20.48 -15.26 -11.88
CA SER A 108 20.00 -16.45 -12.62
C SER A 108 20.19 -17.77 -11.86
N ASN A 109 21.33 -17.91 -11.17
CA ASN A 109 21.65 -19.09 -10.35
C ASN A 109 20.82 -19.22 -9.06
N LYS A 110 20.03 -18.20 -8.69
CA LYS A 110 19.13 -18.19 -7.52
C LYS A 110 17.66 -18.39 -7.88
N ARG A 111 17.26 -18.14 -9.13
CA ARG A 111 15.87 -18.09 -9.56
C ARG A 111 15.10 -19.39 -9.29
N ALA A 112 15.71 -20.54 -9.56
CA ALA A 112 15.10 -21.84 -9.32
C ALA A 112 14.81 -22.09 -7.82
N GLN A 113 15.65 -21.58 -6.93
CA GLN A 113 15.46 -21.68 -5.48
C GLN A 113 14.43 -20.67 -4.96
N VAL A 114 14.42 -19.45 -5.54
CA VAL A 114 13.57 -18.33 -5.08
C VAL A 114 12.12 -18.53 -5.48
N LYS A 115 11.85 -18.95 -6.72
CA LYS A 115 10.49 -19.05 -7.27
C LYS A 115 9.52 -19.82 -6.39
N PRO A 116 9.82 -21.04 -5.90
CA PRO A 116 8.90 -21.79 -5.05
C PRO A 116 8.65 -21.11 -3.69
N ILE A 117 9.60 -20.34 -3.18
CA ILE A 117 9.46 -19.60 -1.92
C ILE A 117 8.51 -18.42 -2.10
N LEU A 118 8.74 -17.59 -3.12
CA LEU A 118 7.84 -16.47 -3.41
C LEU A 118 6.43 -16.93 -3.74
N LYS A 119 6.32 -18.06 -4.49
CA LYS A 119 5.01 -18.67 -4.76
C LYS A 119 4.32 -19.10 -3.48
N LYS A 120 5.01 -19.74 -2.54
CA LYS A 120 4.45 -20.15 -1.26
C LYS A 120 3.96 -18.95 -0.45
N LEU A 121 4.69 -17.83 -0.43
CA LEU A 121 4.24 -16.58 0.22
C LEU A 121 2.96 -16.05 -0.44
N GLN A 122 2.91 -16.01 -1.77
CA GLN A 122 1.73 -15.63 -2.52
C GLN A 122 0.52 -16.53 -2.22
N ASP A 123 0.71 -17.85 -2.26
CA ASP A 123 -0.36 -18.84 -2.06
C ASP A 123 -0.90 -18.83 -0.62
N SER A 124 -0.07 -18.47 0.37
CA SER A 124 -0.50 -18.38 1.78
C SER A 124 -1.28 -17.09 2.09
N PHE A 125 -1.09 -16.04 1.31
CA PHE A 125 -1.66 -14.72 1.61
C PHE A 125 -3.20 -14.69 1.67
N PRO A 126 -3.97 -15.39 0.82
CA PRO A 126 -5.43 -15.43 0.95
C PRO A 126 -5.93 -15.94 2.32
N GLN A 127 -5.19 -16.83 2.97
CA GLN A 127 -5.50 -17.29 4.33
C GLN A 127 -5.21 -16.15 5.34
N VAL A 128 -4.07 -15.49 5.21
CA VAL A 128 -3.71 -14.33 6.05
C VAL A 128 -4.76 -13.21 5.89
N ALA A 129 -5.13 -12.86 4.66
CA ALA A 129 -6.14 -11.83 4.41
C ALA A 129 -7.48 -12.14 5.09
N ARG A 130 -7.94 -13.39 5.00
CA ARG A 130 -9.17 -13.84 5.69
C ARG A 130 -9.06 -13.78 7.20
N SER A 131 -7.91 -14.18 7.79
CA SER A 131 -7.74 -14.15 9.25
C SER A 131 -7.79 -12.74 9.83
N VAL A 132 -7.32 -11.74 9.08
CA VAL A 132 -7.37 -10.32 9.49
C VAL A 132 -8.61 -9.59 8.97
N GLY A 133 -9.55 -10.27 8.34
CA GLY A 133 -10.85 -9.75 7.92
C GLY A 133 -10.81 -8.76 6.76
N ILE A 134 -9.85 -8.92 5.83
CA ILE A 134 -9.74 -8.12 4.59
C ILE A 134 -10.04 -8.97 3.35
N PRO A 135 -10.59 -8.37 2.26
CA PRO A 135 -10.95 -9.12 1.07
C PRO A 135 -9.71 -9.68 0.35
N THR A 136 -9.87 -10.79 -0.34
CA THR A 136 -8.91 -11.29 -1.33
C THR A 136 -9.22 -10.69 -2.71
N ASN A 137 -8.25 -10.70 -3.63
CA ASN A 137 -8.44 -10.21 -5.02
C ASN A 137 -8.92 -8.74 -5.10
N ASP A 138 -8.39 -7.90 -4.25
CA ASP A 138 -8.66 -6.47 -4.15
C ASP A 138 -7.34 -5.71 -4.05
N LEU A 139 -7.13 -4.71 -4.91
CA LEU A 139 -5.88 -3.94 -4.95
C LEU A 139 -5.58 -3.23 -3.62
N SER A 140 -6.61 -2.81 -2.90
CA SER A 140 -6.43 -2.17 -1.58
C SER A 140 -5.83 -3.12 -0.55
N THR A 141 -6.17 -4.41 -0.63
CA THR A 141 -5.59 -5.45 0.21
C THR A 141 -4.11 -5.70 -0.12
N GLY A 142 -3.76 -5.73 -1.41
CA GLY A 142 -2.36 -5.81 -1.83
C GLY A 142 -1.55 -4.62 -1.33
N MET A 143 -2.11 -3.41 -1.45
CA MET A 143 -1.48 -2.18 -0.95
C MET A 143 -1.31 -2.20 0.58
N ALA A 144 -2.33 -2.64 1.31
CA ALA A 144 -2.24 -2.80 2.76
C ALA A 144 -1.14 -3.80 3.16
N ALA A 145 -1.02 -4.91 2.44
CA ALA A 145 0.01 -5.92 2.69
C ALA A 145 1.43 -5.38 2.49
N VAL A 146 1.69 -4.70 1.36
CA VAL A 146 3.03 -4.17 1.06
C VAL A 146 3.40 -3.04 2.00
N VAL A 147 2.48 -2.14 2.34
CA VAL A 147 2.74 -1.04 3.28
C VAL A 147 2.94 -1.54 4.71
N ALA A 148 2.13 -2.50 5.17
CA ALA A 148 2.29 -3.10 6.49
C ALA A 148 3.63 -3.84 6.61
N GLY A 149 3.98 -4.70 5.65
CA GLY A 149 5.26 -5.41 5.63
C GLY A 149 6.46 -4.47 5.59
N ALA A 150 6.37 -3.41 4.78
CA ALA A 150 7.42 -2.39 4.71
C ALA A 150 7.54 -1.57 6.01
N TYR A 151 6.44 -1.25 6.66
CA TYR A 151 6.42 -0.57 7.95
C TYR A 151 7.06 -1.42 9.07
N MET A 152 6.70 -2.71 9.12
CA MET A 152 7.28 -3.67 10.07
C MET A 152 8.79 -3.76 9.87
N ALA A 153 9.25 -3.91 8.63
CA ALA A 153 10.66 -4.00 8.29
C ALA A 153 11.43 -2.72 8.63
N TYR A 154 10.87 -1.54 8.30
CA TYR A 154 11.50 -0.25 8.57
C TYR A 154 11.64 0.04 10.06
N ASN A 155 10.59 -0.16 10.83
CA ASN A 155 10.57 0.16 12.27
C ASN A 155 11.08 -0.98 13.16
N ASN A 156 11.35 -2.16 12.61
CA ASN A 156 11.70 -3.37 13.34
C ASN A 156 10.64 -3.77 14.38
N VAL A 157 9.36 -3.76 13.98
CA VAL A 157 8.22 -4.05 14.86
C VAL A 157 7.28 -5.08 14.24
N SER A 158 6.48 -5.74 15.08
CA SER A 158 5.30 -6.48 14.63
C SER A 158 4.07 -5.57 14.67
N LEU A 159 3.16 -5.72 13.72
CA LEU A 159 1.87 -5.03 13.72
C LEU A 159 0.78 -5.91 14.33
N ASN A 160 -0.16 -5.26 14.99
CA ASN A 160 -1.39 -5.92 15.42
C ASN A 160 -2.28 -6.20 14.20
N ASP A 161 -2.78 -7.41 14.07
CA ASP A 161 -3.64 -7.87 12.98
C ASP A 161 -4.87 -6.97 12.78
N SER A 162 -5.42 -6.43 13.88
CA SER A 162 -6.57 -5.51 13.84
C SER A 162 -6.32 -4.22 13.05
N TYR A 163 -5.05 -3.85 12.81
CA TYR A 163 -4.69 -2.63 12.05
C TYR A 163 -4.83 -2.82 10.54
N MET A 164 -4.86 -4.07 10.06
CA MET A 164 -4.90 -4.36 8.62
C MET A 164 -6.20 -3.89 7.96
N LYS A 165 -7.35 -4.07 8.62
CA LYS A 165 -8.65 -3.67 8.07
C LYS A 165 -8.80 -2.15 7.91
N PRO A 166 -8.46 -1.31 8.91
CA PRO A 166 -8.41 0.15 8.74
C PRO A 166 -7.51 0.60 7.58
N ILE A 167 -6.31 0.04 7.46
CA ILE A 167 -5.37 0.37 6.36
C ILE A 167 -5.97 -0.01 5.00
N ALA A 168 -6.50 -1.23 4.87
CA ALA A 168 -7.10 -1.68 3.62
C ALA A 168 -8.29 -0.81 3.21
N ASN A 169 -9.13 -0.38 4.16
CA ASN A 169 -10.25 0.51 3.91
C ASN A 169 -9.81 1.90 3.42
N GLN A 170 -8.75 2.47 4.01
CA GLN A 170 -8.20 3.76 3.55
C GLN A 170 -7.70 3.67 2.11
N PHE A 171 -6.95 2.60 1.77
CA PHE A 171 -6.51 2.39 0.39
C PHE A 171 -7.68 2.12 -0.56
N LYS A 172 -8.72 1.41 -0.10
CA LYS A 172 -9.92 1.18 -0.89
C LYS A 172 -10.61 2.49 -1.27
N GLU A 173 -10.82 3.38 -0.31
CA GLU A 173 -11.43 4.69 -0.55
C GLU A 173 -10.58 5.53 -1.52
N ALA A 174 -9.27 5.60 -1.28
CA ALA A 174 -8.34 6.32 -2.14
C ALA A 174 -8.34 5.77 -3.58
N MET A 175 -8.20 4.46 -3.76
CA MET A 175 -8.14 3.83 -5.08
C MET A 175 -9.49 3.89 -5.81
N GLN A 176 -10.60 3.78 -5.12
CA GLN A 176 -11.95 3.89 -5.72
C GLN A 176 -12.27 5.29 -6.23
N SER A 177 -11.54 6.32 -5.78
CA SER A 177 -11.68 7.69 -6.32
C SER A 177 -10.91 7.90 -7.64
N VAL A 178 -10.10 6.95 -8.07
CA VAL A 178 -9.24 7.02 -9.24
C VAL A 178 -9.85 6.22 -10.38
N SER A 179 -10.38 6.89 -11.40
CA SER A 179 -11.12 6.28 -12.52
C SER A 179 -10.26 5.36 -13.40
N GLU A 180 -8.94 5.55 -13.38
CA GLU A 180 -7.97 4.75 -14.14
C GLU A 180 -8.02 3.26 -13.77
N PHE A 181 -8.38 2.93 -12.53
CA PHE A 181 -8.55 1.54 -12.13
C PHE A 181 -9.71 0.83 -12.85
N ASP A 182 -10.74 1.55 -13.31
CA ASP A 182 -11.79 0.97 -14.14
C ASP A 182 -11.30 0.52 -15.52
N LYS A 183 -10.27 1.18 -16.05
CA LYS A 183 -9.68 0.90 -17.37
C LYS A 183 -8.72 -0.30 -17.34
N MET A 184 -8.31 -0.73 -16.15
CA MET A 184 -7.41 -1.87 -16.01
C MET A 184 -8.16 -3.19 -16.16
N SER A 185 -7.58 -4.10 -16.93
CA SER A 185 -8.05 -5.49 -17.02
C SER A 185 -7.84 -6.23 -15.67
N ASP A 186 -8.57 -7.32 -15.46
CA ASP A 186 -8.39 -8.18 -14.28
C ASP A 186 -6.95 -8.73 -14.21
N SER A 187 -6.33 -9.10 -15.35
CA SER A 187 -4.93 -9.54 -15.41
C SER A 187 -3.92 -8.46 -15.01
N GLN A 188 -4.16 -7.20 -15.40
CA GLN A 188 -3.31 -6.08 -14.97
C GLN A 188 -3.42 -5.81 -13.47
N LYS A 189 -4.64 -5.84 -12.92
CA LYS A 189 -4.87 -5.71 -11.48
C LYS A 189 -4.22 -6.84 -10.71
N LYS A 190 -4.38 -8.09 -11.18
CA LYS A 190 -3.74 -9.25 -10.59
C LYS A 190 -2.21 -9.14 -10.60
N TYR A 191 -1.63 -8.73 -11.71
CA TYR A 191 -0.19 -8.52 -11.84
C TYR A 191 0.36 -7.59 -10.76
N ILE A 192 -0.26 -6.43 -10.55
CA ILE A 192 0.13 -5.47 -9.51
C ILE A 192 -0.11 -6.05 -8.11
N TYR A 193 -1.27 -6.67 -7.89
CA TYR A 193 -1.63 -7.29 -6.62
C TYR A 193 -0.63 -8.38 -6.21
N ASP A 194 -0.27 -9.27 -7.12
CA ASP A 194 0.68 -10.36 -6.87
C ASP A 194 2.03 -9.80 -6.41
N GLN A 195 2.54 -8.77 -7.06
CA GLN A 195 3.80 -8.13 -6.68
C GLN A 195 3.72 -7.48 -5.30
N MET A 196 2.65 -6.70 -5.02
CA MET A 196 2.44 -6.08 -3.71
C MET A 196 2.39 -7.12 -2.59
N VAL A 197 1.63 -8.20 -2.79
CA VAL A 197 1.48 -9.29 -1.82
C VAL A 197 2.82 -9.99 -1.57
N ILE A 198 3.52 -10.38 -2.64
CA ILE A 198 4.79 -11.11 -2.50
C ILE A 198 5.83 -10.24 -1.77
N ILE A 199 5.97 -8.97 -2.13
CA ILE A 199 6.93 -8.06 -1.47
C ILE A 199 6.53 -7.83 -0.02
N GLY A 200 5.25 -7.54 0.26
CA GLY A 200 4.76 -7.32 1.61
C GLY A 200 4.97 -8.53 2.52
N MET A 201 4.61 -9.71 2.03
CA MET A 201 4.80 -10.96 2.75
C MET A 201 6.29 -11.29 2.96
N THR A 202 7.14 -11.05 1.96
CA THR A 202 8.59 -11.24 2.09
C THR A 202 9.15 -10.37 3.21
N LEU A 203 8.81 -9.08 3.24
CA LEU A 203 9.28 -8.16 4.27
C LEU A 203 8.76 -8.54 5.67
N ALA A 204 7.47 -8.85 5.78
CA ALA A 204 6.84 -9.21 7.05
C ALA A 204 7.42 -10.51 7.63
N VAL A 205 7.56 -11.56 6.82
CA VAL A 205 8.12 -12.84 7.26
C VAL A 205 9.58 -12.70 7.62
N SER A 206 10.38 -12.03 6.78
CA SER A 206 11.81 -11.80 7.09
C SER A 206 12.01 -10.98 8.35
N GLN A 207 11.14 -10.00 8.60
CA GLN A 207 11.14 -9.21 9.82
C GLN A 207 10.80 -10.07 11.04
N SER A 208 9.76 -10.89 10.96
CA SER A 208 9.37 -11.80 12.03
C SER A 208 10.47 -12.79 12.38
N GLU A 209 11.13 -13.37 11.38
CA GLU A 209 12.28 -14.27 11.56
C GLU A 209 13.47 -13.58 12.20
N ASN A 210 13.76 -12.33 11.77
CA ASN A 210 14.86 -11.55 12.34
C ASN A 210 14.57 -11.13 13.78
N GLN A 211 13.31 -10.99 14.19
CA GLN A 211 12.97 -10.76 15.60
C GLN A 211 13.21 -12.00 16.47
N GLN A 212 12.97 -13.20 15.92
CA GLN A 212 13.23 -14.48 16.65
C GLN A 212 14.73 -14.78 16.75
N ASN A 213 15.52 -14.44 15.73
CA ASN A 213 16.96 -14.64 15.65
C ASN A 213 17.65 -13.35 15.23
N PRO A 214 17.84 -12.39 16.14
CA PRO A 214 18.30 -11.05 15.80
C PRO A 214 19.69 -11.03 15.15
N ASN A 215 19.78 -10.35 13.99
CA ASN A 215 21.03 -10.07 13.30
C ASN A 215 21.07 -8.60 12.87
N ALA A 216 22.03 -7.84 13.36
CA ALA A 216 22.13 -6.41 13.12
C ALA A 216 22.19 -6.06 11.63
N LYS A 217 23.00 -6.80 10.84
CA LYS A 217 23.08 -6.60 9.39
C LYS A 217 21.75 -6.84 8.69
N THR A 218 21.03 -7.91 9.08
CA THR A 218 19.69 -8.23 8.59
C THR A 218 18.69 -7.12 8.95
N THR A 219 18.75 -6.63 10.18
CA THR A 219 17.89 -5.52 10.64
C THR A 219 18.10 -4.27 9.79
N ASP A 220 19.35 -3.88 9.54
CA ASP A 220 19.66 -2.71 8.74
C ASP A 220 19.21 -2.86 7.28
N GLN A 221 19.38 -4.04 6.70
CA GLN A 221 18.93 -4.33 5.34
C GLN A 221 17.40 -4.29 5.23
N LEU A 222 16.68 -4.88 6.17
CA LEU A 222 15.20 -4.81 6.24
C LEU A 222 14.72 -3.38 6.41
N ARG A 223 15.37 -2.59 7.26
CA ARG A 223 15.09 -1.17 7.44
C ARG A 223 15.24 -0.39 6.13
N GLN A 224 16.35 -0.60 5.42
CA GLN A 224 16.59 0.05 4.12
C GLN A 224 15.54 -0.36 3.07
N ALA A 225 15.20 -1.65 3.00
CA ALA A 225 14.18 -2.16 2.08
C ALA A 225 12.79 -1.57 2.41
N GLY A 226 12.37 -1.64 3.68
CA GLY A 226 11.12 -1.07 4.14
C GLY A 226 11.03 0.44 3.89
N LYS A 227 12.11 1.19 4.15
CA LYS A 227 12.20 2.62 3.85
C LYS A 227 11.93 2.91 2.37
N LYS A 228 12.63 2.23 1.47
CA LYS A 228 12.46 2.43 0.02
C LYS A 228 11.04 2.15 -0.45
N VAL A 229 10.43 1.07 0.05
CA VAL A 229 9.07 0.70 -0.31
C VAL A 229 8.08 1.76 0.21
N LEU A 230 8.17 2.18 1.47
CA LEU A 230 7.27 3.20 2.04
C LEU A 230 7.41 4.54 1.31
N GLU A 231 8.63 5.02 1.12
CA GLU A 231 8.89 6.31 0.46
C GLU A 231 8.47 6.28 -1.01
N GLY A 232 8.73 5.17 -1.71
CA GLY A 232 8.32 4.99 -3.10
C GLY A 232 6.81 4.91 -3.28
N LEU A 233 6.09 4.21 -2.41
CA LEU A 233 4.64 4.05 -2.52
C LEU A 233 3.85 5.26 -2.02
N LEU A 234 4.29 5.88 -0.92
CA LEU A 234 3.53 6.94 -0.25
C LEU A 234 3.99 8.35 -0.63
N GLY A 235 5.18 8.50 -1.22
CA GLY A 235 5.73 9.80 -1.61
C GLY A 235 6.10 10.71 -0.43
N VAL A 236 6.24 10.12 0.77
CA VAL A 236 6.61 10.83 2.01
C VAL A 236 7.77 10.13 2.70
N SER A 237 8.50 10.81 3.57
CA SER A 237 9.56 10.18 4.35
C SER A 237 9.01 9.03 5.21
N ALA A 238 9.66 7.87 5.19
CA ALA A 238 9.29 6.71 5.99
C ALA A 238 9.21 7.02 7.49
N SER A 239 10.02 7.98 7.97
CA SER A 239 10.01 8.41 9.37
C SER A 239 8.72 9.12 9.81
N LYS A 240 7.91 9.62 8.86
CA LYS A 240 6.62 10.25 9.14
C LYS A 240 5.47 9.25 9.15
N VAL A 241 5.66 8.08 8.56
CA VAL A 241 4.62 7.06 8.44
C VAL A 241 4.31 6.46 9.82
N ARG A 242 3.03 6.40 10.17
CA ARG A 242 2.50 5.77 11.38
C ARG A 242 1.36 4.84 11.01
N ILE A 243 1.35 3.66 11.62
CA ILE A 243 0.25 2.70 11.54
C ILE A 243 -0.30 2.47 12.96
N THR A 244 -1.59 2.66 13.12
CA THR A 244 -2.31 2.53 14.40
C THR A 244 -3.64 1.81 14.18
N ALA A 245 -4.41 1.63 15.26
CA ALA A 245 -5.77 1.11 15.18
C ALA A 245 -6.71 1.97 14.30
N SER A 246 -6.37 3.25 14.07
CA SER A 246 -7.12 4.15 13.18
C SER A 246 -6.66 4.05 11.71
N GLY A 247 -5.65 3.24 11.42
CA GLY A 247 -5.07 3.04 10.10
C GLY A 247 -3.73 3.76 9.92
N LEU A 248 -3.46 4.17 8.66
CA LEU A 248 -2.24 4.83 8.21
C LEU A 248 -2.37 6.35 8.34
N SER A 249 -1.29 7.00 8.80
CA SER A 249 -1.13 8.47 8.81
C SER A 249 0.32 8.87 8.53
N TYR A 250 0.53 10.09 7.99
CA TYR A 250 1.84 10.67 7.71
C TYR A 250 1.75 12.19 7.51
#